data_70bc72b55ee61d45e478fa10c63f3988
#
_entry.id   70bc72b55ee61d45e478fa10c63f3988
#
_cell.length_a   1.000
_cell.length_b   1.000
_cell.length_c   1.000
_cell.angle_alpha   90.00
_cell.angle_beta   90.00
_cell.angle_gamma   90.00
#
_symmetry.space_group_name_H-M   'P 1'
#
loop_
_entity.id
_entity.type
_entity.pdbx_description
1 polymer ?
#
loop_
_entity_poly.entity_id
_entity_poly.type
_entity_poly.pdbx_seq_one_letter_code
_entity_poly.pdbx_strand_id
1 'polypeptide(L)'
;MNADEQRVLTKAQRLTSWNSQKLYYCIGKNHQRRWTVKRGEVYFVDLGENVGSEECKIRPVVVLQSDAYNFHSPVFTAAIISSSPVTIRDIQVSIVGTYPYTDSNGVARNLCGAVDLGQIKTVAKERIVSSKVCVLKSEIKEIDRKLLNIFGLTTMITARDNTISSLMGKIEYLKTSEK
;
A
#
# COMPACT_ATOMS: atom_id res chain seq x y z
N MET A 1 -10.82 6.15 -38.84
CA MET A 1 -10.94 5.63 -37.45
C MET A 1 -11.30 6.80 -36.56
N ASN A 2 -12.42 6.74 -35.88
CA ASN A 2 -12.83 7.81 -34.97
C ASN A 2 -12.08 7.71 -33.62
N ALA A 3 -12.24 8.70 -32.72
CA ALA A 3 -11.52 8.75 -31.46
C ALA A 3 -11.84 7.55 -30.53
N ASP A 4 -13.07 7.06 -30.57
CA ASP A 4 -13.49 5.93 -29.74
C ASP A 4 -12.91 4.61 -30.26
N GLU A 5 -12.88 4.40 -31.57
CA GLU A 5 -12.21 3.25 -32.20
C GLU A 5 -10.71 3.21 -31.83
N GLN A 6 -10.05 4.38 -31.87
CA GLN A 6 -8.65 4.50 -31.49
C GLN A 6 -8.43 4.16 -30.00
N ARG A 7 -9.33 4.59 -29.12
CA ARG A 7 -9.28 4.26 -27.67
C ARG A 7 -9.43 2.76 -27.42
N VAL A 8 -10.40 2.13 -28.09
CA VAL A 8 -10.63 0.68 -27.99
C VAL A 8 -9.41 -0.09 -28.47
N LEU A 9 -8.86 0.26 -29.64
CA LEU A 9 -7.67 -0.40 -30.18
C LEU A 9 -6.47 -0.27 -29.23
N THR A 10 -6.23 0.93 -28.72
CA THR A 10 -5.14 1.17 -27.75
C THR A 10 -5.31 0.34 -26.48
N LYS A 11 -6.54 0.24 -25.96
CA LYS A 11 -6.83 -0.58 -24.77
C LYS A 11 -6.66 -2.06 -25.05
N ALA A 12 -7.10 -2.54 -26.22
CA ALA A 12 -6.91 -3.94 -26.64
C ALA A 12 -5.42 -4.31 -26.74
N GLN A 13 -4.60 -3.46 -27.34
CA GLN A 13 -3.15 -3.65 -27.40
C GLN A 13 -2.51 -3.74 -26.01
N ARG A 14 -2.89 -2.84 -25.10
CA ARG A 14 -2.40 -2.86 -23.70
C ARG A 14 -2.80 -4.14 -22.97
N LEU A 15 -4.05 -4.59 -23.12
CA LEU A 15 -4.52 -5.83 -22.50
C LEU A 15 -3.77 -7.06 -23.05
N THR A 16 -3.53 -7.10 -24.35
CA THR A 16 -2.74 -8.18 -24.97
C THR A 16 -1.30 -8.20 -24.44
N SER A 17 -0.65 -7.05 -24.38
CA SER A 17 0.68 -6.90 -23.82
C SER A 17 0.72 -7.31 -22.35
N TRP A 18 -0.29 -6.89 -21.58
CA TRP A 18 -0.40 -7.26 -20.17
C TRP A 18 -0.59 -8.78 -19.98
N ASN A 19 -1.40 -9.44 -20.82
CA ASN A 19 -1.57 -10.89 -20.74
C ASN A 19 -0.24 -11.63 -20.98
N SER A 20 0.56 -11.17 -21.91
CA SER A 20 1.90 -11.72 -22.13
C SER A 20 2.83 -11.50 -20.93
N GLN A 21 2.82 -10.30 -20.36
CA GLN A 21 3.58 -9.98 -19.16
C GLN A 21 3.12 -10.79 -17.94
N LYS A 22 1.81 -10.96 -17.77
CA LYS A 22 1.23 -11.78 -16.71
C LYS A 22 1.68 -13.25 -16.83
N LEU A 23 1.71 -13.79 -18.04
CA LEU A 23 2.22 -15.14 -18.31
C LEU A 23 3.69 -15.25 -17.90
N TYR A 24 4.50 -14.25 -18.22
CA TYR A 24 5.90 -14.18 -17.81
C TYR A 24 6.05 -14.24 -16.27
N TYR A 25 5.23 -13.49 -15.51
CA TYR A 25 5.22 -13.56 -14.04
C TYR A 25 4.79 -14.94 -13.52
N CYS A 26 3.86 -15.62 -14.20
CA CYS A 26 3.39 -16.95 -13.79
C CYS A 26 4.42 -18.06 -14.03
N ILE A 27 5.21 -17.97 -15.14
CA ILE A 27 6.11 -19.04 -15.59
C ILE A 27 7.58 -18.72 -15.25
N GLY A 28 7.89 -17.44 -15.09
CA GLY A 28 9.26 -16.95 -14.94
C GLY A 28 9.95 -17.44 -13.68
N LYS A 29 11.27 -17.62 -13.77
CA LYS A 29 12.15 -18.08 -12.69
C LYS A 29 12.24 -17.16 -11.46
N ASN A 30 11.46 -16.10 -11.42
CA ASN A 30 11.39 -15.18 -10.27
C ASN A 30 10.80 -15.81 -9.00
N HIS A 31 10.20 -17.02 -9.08
CA HIS A 31 9.80 -17.81 -7.92
C HIS A 31 10.92 -18.09 -6.91
N GLN A 32 12.19 -17.91 -7.31
CA GLN A 32 13.34 -18.15 -6.43
C GLN A 32 13.72 -16.92 -5.57
N ARG A 33 13.26 -15.72 -5.91
CA ARG A 33 13.46 -14.54 -5.06
C ARG A 33 12.38 -14.48 -3.99
N ARG A 34 12.61 -15.09 -2.84
CA ARG A 34 11.83 -14.84 -1.62
C ARG A 34 12.11 -13.40 -1.15
N TRP A 35 11.41 -12.44 -1.74
CA TRP A 35 11.45 -11.07 -1.27
C TRP A 35 10.89 -11.04 0.16
N THR A 36 11.73 -10.68 1.12
CA THR A 36 11.25 -10.35 2.45
C THR A 36 10.83 -8.89 2.43
N VAL A 37 9.56 -8.64 2.15
CA VAL A 37 8.99 -7.28 2.23
C VAL A 37 8.58 -7.00 3.66
N LYS A 38 8.78 -5.75 4.12
CA LYS A 38 8.41 -5.31 5.47
C LYS A 38 7.39 -4.19 5.39
N ARG A 39 6.56 -4.10 6.43
CA ARG A 39 5.59 -3.03 6.57
C ARG A 39 6.24 -1.65 6.46
N GLY A 40 5.62 -0.74 5.73
CA GLY A 40 6.13 0.61 5.48
C GLY A 40 7.18 0.70 4.38
N GLU A 41 7.72 -0.41 3.89
CA GLU A 41 8.61 -0.38 2.73
C GLU A 41 7.85 -0.03 1.45
N VAL A 42 8.51 0.70 0.57
CA VAL A 42 7.98 1.12 -0.73
C VAL A 42 8.72 0.40 -1.84
N TYR A 43 7.93 -0.11 -2.79
CA TYR A 43 8.42 -0.76 -4.00
C TYR A 43 7.65 -0.28 -5.22
N PHE A 44 8.27 -0.28 -6.39
CA PHE A 44 7.54 -0.20 -7.65
C PHE A 44 7.00 -1.58 -8.01
N VAL A 45 5.71 -1.61 -8.30
CA VAL A 45 4.97 -2.84 -8.61
C VAL A 45 4.24 -2.68 -9.93
N ASP A 46 4.28 -3.70 -10.77
CA ASP A 46 3.47 -3.75 -11.98
C ASP A 46 2.04 -4.16 -11.62
N LEU A 47 1.12 -3.19 -11.62
CA LEU A 47 -0.31 -3.39 -11.35
C LEU A 47 -1.07 -3.91 -12.59
N GLY A 48 -0.42 -3.91 -13.75
CA GLY A 48 -1.00 -4.34 -15.00
C GLY A 48 -2.03 -3.38 -15.57
N GLU A 49 -2.97 -3.93 -16.31
CA GLU A 49 -4.12 -3.20 -16.86
C GLU A 49 -5.39 -3.56 -16.08
N ASN A 50 -6.07 -2.55 -15.55
CA ASN A 50 -7.26 -2.65 -14.71
C ASN A 50 -8.46 -1.95 -15.35
N VAL A 51 -9.62 -1.97 -14.68
CA VAL A 51 -10.89 -1.43 -15.17
C VAL A 51 -11.21 -0.11 -14.49
N GLY A 52 -11.75 0.82 -15.26
CA GLY A 52 -12.26 2.10 -14.75
C GLY A 52 -11.18 2.96 -14.09
N SER A 53 -11.45 3.38 -12.86
CA SER A 53 -10.58 4.25 -12.06
C SER A 53 -9.56 3.48 -11.21
N GLU A 54 -9.47 2.17 -11.36
CA GLU A 54 -8.44 1.40 -10.69
C GLU A 54 -7.05 1.78 -11.23
N GLU A 55 -6.10 2.03 -10.33
CA GLU A 55 -4.73 2.29 -10.71
C GLU A 55 -4.11 1.11 -11.46
N CYS A 56 -3.38 1.41 -12.51
CA CYS A 56 -2.77 0.46 -13.44
C CYS A 56 -1.31 0.81 -13.71
N LYS A 57 -0.63 -0.03 -14.51
CA LYS A 57 0.78 0.09 -14.88
C LYS A 57 1.71 -0.07 -13.68
N ILE A 58 2.96 0.34 -13.83
CA ILE A 58 3.95 0.33 -12.74
C ILE A 58 3.69 1.54 -11.84
N ARG A 59 3.47 1.26 -10.54
CA ARG A 59 3.23 2.28 -9.52
C ARG A 59 4.07 2.00 -8.28
N PRO A 60 4.50 3.04 -7.56
CA PRO A 60 5.01 2.85 -6.22
C PRO A 60 3.86 2.46 -5.29
N VAL A 61 4.13 1.50 -4.43
CA VAL A 61 3.18 1.01 -3.41
C VAL A 61 3.88 0.93 -2.06
N VAL A 62 3.15 1.20 -0.99
CA VAL A 62 3.62 0.98 0.39
C VAL A 62 3.04 -0.31 0.94
N VAL A 63 3.87 -1.14 1.53
CA VAL A 63 3.45 -2.39 2.19
C VAL A 63 2.68 -2.08 3.46
N LEU A 64 1.43 -2.56 3.53
CA LEU A 64 0.54 -2.38 4.70
C LEU A 64 0.51 -3.60 5.60
N GLN A 65 0.67 -4.80 5.04
CA GLN A 65 0.60 -6.07 5.76
C GLN A 65 1.75 -6.21 6.76
N SER A 66 1.48 -6.76 7.95
CA SER A 66 2.48 -6.93 9.00
C SER A 66 3.59 -7.90 8.60
N ASP A 67 4.79 -7.72 9.17
CA ASP A 67 5.99 -8.50 8.84
C ASP A 67 5.81 -10.00 9.10
N ALA A 68 5.09 -10.37 10.15
CA ALA A 68 4.81 -11.77 10.49
C ALA A 68 4.11 -12.53 9.33
N TYR A 69 3.14 -11.88 8.67
CA TYR A 69 2.44 -12.47 7.53
C TYR A 69 3.25 -12.34 6.24
N ASN A 70 3.99 -11.24 6.06
CA ASN A 70 4.82 -11.01 4.88
C ASN A 70 5.90 -12.09 4.72
N PHE A 71 6.45 -12.60 5.82
CA PHE A 71 7.53 -13.58 5.79
C PHE A 71 7.11 -14.90 5.16
N HIS A 72 5.90 -15.37 5.43
CA HIS A 72 5.41 -16.67 4.98
C HIS A 72 4.54 -16.61 3.70
N SER A 73 4.08 -15.42 3.31
CA SER A 73 3.16 -15.26 2.20
C SER A 73 3.89 -14.99 0.87
N PRO A 74 3.45 -15.60 -0.25
CA PRO A 74 3.90 -15.22 -1.59
C PRO A 74 3.31 -13.89 -2.07
N VAL A 75 2.32 -13.36 -1.35
CA VAL A 75 1.65 -12.09 -1.64
C VAL A 75 1.77 -11.15 -0.45
N PHE A 76 1.53 -9.88 -0.68
CA PHE A 76 1.43 -8.87 0.37
C PHE A 76 0.31 -7.86 0.06
N THR A 77 -0.22 -7.23 1.09
CA THR A 77 -1.21 -6.17 0.97
C THR A 77 -0.51 -4.82 0.94
N ALA A 78 -0.85 -3.98 -0.03
CA ALA A 78 -0.24 -2.68 -0.22
C ALA A 78 -1.26 -1.62 -0.61
N ALA A 79 -0.94 -0.36 -0.29
CA ALA A 79 -1.64 0.81 -0.82
C ALA A 79 -0.80 1.47 -1.92
N ILE A 80 -1.48 2.05 -2.90
CA ILE A 80 -0.85 2.71 -4.03
C ILE A 80 -0.41 4.12 -3.62
N ILE A 81 0.72 4.57 -4.15
CA ILE A 81 1.21 5.94 -3.99
C ILE A 81 0.97 6.67 -5.32
N SER A 82 0.12 7.69 -5.29
CA SER A 82 -0.10 8.60 -6.40
C SER A 82 0.88 9.78 -6.32
N SER A 83 1.38 10.24 -7.46
CA SER A 83 2.19 11.47 -7.52
C SER A 83 1.37 12.75 -7.33
N SER A 84 0.03 12.63 -7.39
CA SER A 84 -0.88 13.75 -7.15
C SER A 84 -0.95 14.12 -5.66
N PRO A 85 -1.18 15.38 -5.32
CA PRO A 85 -1.42 15.77 -3.94
C PRO A 85 -2.71 15.14 -3.41
N VAL A 86 -2.89 15.19 -2.09
CA VAL A 86 -4.12 14.72 -1.44
C VAL A 86 -5.34 15.48 -1.98
N THR A 87 -6.31 14.73 -2.50
CA THR A 87 -7.60 15.24 -2.98
C THR A 87 -8.75 14.78 -2.09
N ILE A 88 -8.64 13.58 -1.50
CA ILE A 88 -9.65 13.01 -0.61
C ILE A 88 -9.00 12.76 0.76
N ARG A 89 -9.21 13.71 1.68
CA ARG A 89 -8.51 13.72 2.98
C ARG A 89 -8.76 12.49 3.84
N ASP A 90 -9.94 11.86 3.74
CA ASP A 90 -10.30 10.76 4.63
C ASP A 90 -9.60 9.45 4.28
N ILE A 91 -9.27 9.26 3.01
CA ILE A 91 -8.67 8.01 2.51
C ILE A 91 -7.26 8.18 1.96
N GLN A 92 -6.71 9.40 1.92
CA GLN A 92 -5.37 9.66 1.40
C GLN A 92 -4.46 10.25 2.46
N VAL A 93 -3.20 9.81 2.49
CA VAL A 93 -2.15 10.30 3.41
C VAL A 93 -1.06 10.97 2.59
N SER A 94 -0.82 12.27 2.84
CA SER A 94 0.27 12.99 2.17
C SER A 94 1.63 12.43 2.58
N ILE A 95 2.54 12.30 1.62
CA ILE A 95 3.95 11.98 1.88
C ILE A 95 4.63 13.29 2.29
N VAL A 96 5.04 13.36 3.55
CA VAL A 96 5.68 14.55 4.15
C VAL A 96 7.17 14.38 4.36
N GLY A 97 7.66 13.14 4.42
CA GLY A 97 9.08 12.82 4.55
C GLY A 97 9.86 13.08 3.26
N THR A 98 11.18 13.17 3.38
CA THR A 98 12.10 13.21 2.22
C THR A 98 12.64 11.81 1.96
N TYR A 99 12.29 11.25 0.81
CA TYR A 99 12.60 9.87 0.42
C TYR A 99 13.28 9.84 -0.95
N PRO A 100 14.60 10.12 -1.02
CA PRO A 100 15.34 10.12 -2.28
C PRO A 100 15.47 8.68 -2.82
N TYR A 101 15.36 8.55 -4.13
CA TYR A 101 15.61 7.30 -4.85
C TYR A 101 16.15 7.59 -6.26
N THR A 102 16.70 6.56 -6.90
CA THR A 102 17.13 6.64 -8.29
C THR A 102 16.12 5.86 -9.14
N ASP A 103 15.59 6.48 -10.19
CA ASP A 103 14.66 5.83 -11.10
C ASP A 103 15.38 4.86 -12.06
N SER A 104 14.62 4.12 -12.89
CA SER A 104 15.15 3.16 -13.85
C SER A 104 16.08 3.76 -14.90
N ASN A 105 16.06 5.08 -15.09
CA ASN A 105 16.91 5.82 -16.02
C ASN A 105 18.16 6.40 -15.33
N GLY A 106 18.39 6.07 -14.06
CA GLY A 106 19.52 6.59 -13.30
C GLY A 106 19.33 8.02 -12.77
N VAL A 107 18.11 8.58 -12.87
CA VAL A 107 17.83 9.96 -12.44
C VAL A 107 17.44 9.96 -10.96
N ALA A 108 18.09 10.85 -10.18
CA ALA A 108 17.73 11.08 -8.79
C ALA A 108 16.36 11.74 -8.68
N ARG A 109 15.50 11.16 -7.86
CA ARG A 109 14.13 11.59 -7.60
C ARG A 109 13.84 11.61 -6.12
N ASN A 110 12.77 12.27 -5.72
CA ASN A 110 12.22 12.18 -4.38
C ASN A 110 10.78 11.65 -4.46
N LEU A 111 10.44 10.68 -3.62
CA LEU A 111 9.08 10.17 -3.55
C LEU A 111 8.18 11.25 -2.96
N CYS A 112 7.12 11.59 -3.67
CA CYS A 112 6.16 12.62 -3.28
C CYS A 112 4.74 12.20 -3.65
N GLY A 113 3.74 12.99 -3.21
CA GLY A 113 2.34 12.77 -3.50
C GLY A 113 1.58 12.22 -2.30
N ALA A 114 0.72 11.23 -2.51
CA ALA A 114 -0.15 10.69 -1.48
C ALA A 114 -0.28 9.16 -1.55
N VAL A 115 -0.31 8.52 -0.38
CA VAL A 115 -0.73 7.12 -0.23
C VAL A 115 -2.25 7.08 -0.33
N ASP A 116 -2.79 6.33 -1.28
CA ASP A 116 -4.22 6.17 -1.50
C ASP A 116 -4.72 4.88 -0.83
N LEU A 117 -5.34 5.02 0.32
CA LEU A 117 -5.94 3.93 1.07
C LEU A 117 -7.32 3.49 0.54
N GLY A 118 -7.88 4.22 -0.43
CA GLY A 118 -9.04 3.79 -1.19
C GLY A 118 -8.70 2.73 -2.25
N GLN A 119 -7.42 2.55 -2.56
CA GLN A 119 -6.93 1.58 -3.55
C GLN A 119 -5.93 0.58 -2.95
N ILE A 120 -6.38 -0.15 -1.93
CA ILE A 120 -5.59 -1.24 -1.33
C ILE A 120 -5.69 -2.47 -2.22
N LYS A 121 -4.54 -3.09 -2.52
CA LYS A 121 -4.46 -4.29 -3.36
C LYS A 121 -3.62 -5.38 -2.72
N THR A 122 -4.00 -6.64 -2.96
CA THR A 122 -3.13 -7.79 -2.74
C THR A 122 -2.27 -8.00 -3.97
N VAL A 123 -0.96 -8.06 -3.77
CA VAL A 123 0.05 -8.10 -4.84
C VAL A 123 0.94 -9.31 -4.65
N ALA A 124 1.16 -10.08 -5.73
CA ALA A 124 2.15 -11.13 -5.76
C ALA A 124 3.57 -10.53 -5.76
N LYS A 125 4.48 -11.11 -4.97
CA LYS A 125 5.86 -10.61 -4.84
C LYS A 125 6.63 -10.62 -6.16
N GLU A 126 6.26 -11.51 -7.08
CA GLU A 126 6.80 -11.61 -8.43
C GLU A 126 6.54 -10.35 -9.27
N ARG A 127 5.55 -9.54 -8.90
CA ARG A 127 5.21 -8.28 -9.58
C ARG A 127 6.03 -7.08 -9.10
N ILE A 128 6.93 -7.27 -8.12
CA ILE A 128 7.89 -6.23 -7.71
C ILE A 128 8.93 -6.07 -8.81
N VAL A 129 9.04 -4.87 -9.35
CA VAL A 129 9.93 -4.55 -10.49
C VAL A 129 11.12 -3.67 -10.09
N SER A 130 11.26 -3.33 -8.81
CA SER A 130 12.36 -2.49 -8.29
C SER A 130 13.04 -3.13 -7.08
N SER A 131 14.21 -2.63 -6.71
CA SER A 131 14.71 -2.72 -5.34
C SER A 131 13.81 -1.91 -4.39
N LYS A 132 14.02 -2.05 -3.07
CA LYS A 132 13.36 -1.20 -2.10
C LYS A 132 13.69 0.28 -2.35
N VAL A 133 12.64 1.10 -2.52
CA VAL A 133 12.76 2.53 -2.78
C VAL A 133 13.10 3.28 -1.48
N CYS A 134 12.27 3.10 -0.46
CA CYS A 134 12.42 3.72 0.84
C CYS A 134 11.58 3.00 1.90
N VAL A 135 11.54 3.54 3.11
CA VAL A 135 10.63 3.14 4.19
C VAL A 135 9.90 4.38 4.68
N LEU A 136 8.58 4.40 4.54
CA LEU A 136 7.74 5.44 5.12
C LEU A 136 7.73 5.29 6.65
N LYS A 137 8.17 6.31 7.37
CA LYS A 137 8.20 6.32 8.84
C LYS A 137 7.22 7.33 9.42
N SER A 138 7.22 8.52 8.86
CA SER A 138 6.40 9.65 9.34
C SER A 138 4.91 9.42 9.08
N GLU A 139 4.58 8.74 8.01
CA GLU A 139 3.23 8.55 7.50
C GLU A 139 2.50 7.36 8.13
N ILE A 140 3.23 6.36 8.67
CA ILE A 140 2.66 5.07 9.13
C ILE A 140 1.56 5.26 10.18
N LYS A 141 1.77 6.16 11.15
CA LYS A 141 0.76 6.41 12.20
C LYS A 141 -0.56 6.93 11.62
N GLU A 142 -0.46 7.82 10.64
CA GLU A 142 -1.65 8.39 9.98
C GLU A 142 -2.31 7.36 9.06
N ILE A 143 -1.52 6.53 8.38
CA ILE A 143 -2.01 5.39 7.61
C ILE A 143 -2.81 4.45 8.51
N ASP A 144 -2.28 4.06 9.68
CA ASP A 144 -2.96 3.17 10.63
C ASP A 144 -4.28 3.76 11.10
N ARG A 145 -4.27 5.03 11.50
CA ARG A 145 -5.47 5.72 11.94
C ARG A 145 -6.57 5.73 10.87
N LYS A 146 -6.21 6.01 9.62
CA LYS A 146 -7.17 6.04 8.51
C LYS A 146 -7.64 4.65 8.12
N LEU A 147 -6.78 3.62 8.17
CA LEU A 147 -7.18 2.24 7.93
C LEU A 147 -8.26 1.80 8.93
N LEU A 148 -8.13 2.14 10.21
CA LEU A 148 -9.16 1.84 11.22
C LEU A 148 -10.51 2.48 10.85
N ASN A 149 -10.49 3.72 10.36
CA ASN A 149 -11.71 4.42 9.93
C ASN A 149 -12.31 3.77 8.68
N ILE A 150 -11.49 3.51 7.65
CA ILE A 150 -11.93 2.92 6.38
C ILE A 150 -12.59 1.55 6.59
N PHE A 151 -12.04 0.74 7.50
CA PHE A 151 -12.59 -0.58 7.82
C PHE A 151 -13.65 -0.57 8.93
N GLY A 152 -14.04 0.62 9.43
CA GLY A 152 -15.07 0.76 10.46
C GLY A 152 -14.65 0.22 11.83
N LEU A 153 -13.36 0.07 12.11
CA LEU A 153 -12.83 -0.55 13.34
C LEU A 153 -12.66 0.44 14.49
N THR A 154 -12.77 1.74 14.24
CA THR A 154 -12.54 2.79 15.23
C THR A 154 -13.45 2.66 16.43
N THR A 155 -14.77 2.42 16.23
CA THR A 155 -15.74 2.26 17.32
C THR A 155 -15.38 1.11 18.26
N MET A 156 -14.96 -0.02 17.69
CA MET A 156 -14.57 -1.21 18.47
C MET A 156 -13.34 -0.92 19.33
N ILE A 157 -12.34 -0.23 18.78
CA ILE A 157 -11.12 0.12 19.50
C ILE A 157 -11.43 1.13 20.61
N THR A 158 -12.21 2.18 20.34
CA THR A 158 -12.61 3.17 21.34
C THR A 158 -13.40 2.53 22.48
N ALA A 159 -14.32 1.60 22.21
CA ALA A 159 -15.05 0.88 23.25
C ALA A 159 -14.12 0.07 24.14
N ARG A 160 -13.12 -0.60 23.55
CA ARG A 160 -12.09 -1.35 24.28
C ARG A 160 -11.23 -0.43 25.16
N ASP A 161 -10.79 0.70 24.62
CA ASP A 161 -9.95 1.66 25.36
C ASP A 161 -10.71 2.26 26.54
N ASN A 162 -12.00 2.57 26.38
CA ASN A 162 -12.87 3.02 27.46
C ASN A 162 -13.02 1.96 28.57
N THR A 163 -13.13 0.68 28.19
CA THR A 163 -13.19 -0.43 29.14
C THR A 163 -11.87 -0.56 29.92
N ILE A 164 -10.74 -0.48 29.23
CA ILE A 164 -9.41 -0.53 29.85
C ILE A 164 -9.25 0.63 30.85
N SER A 165 -9.59 1.85 30.45
CA SER A 165 -9.51 3.04 31.30
C SER A 165 -10.38 2.90 32.56
N SER A 166 -11.60 2.39 32.42
CA SER A 166 -12.49 2.11 33.55
C SER A 166 -11.90 1.07 34.51
N LEU A 167 -11.34 -0.01 33.99
CA LEU A 167 -10.71 -1.05 34.80
C LEU A 167 -9.47 -0.54 35.53
N MET A 168 -8.63 0.26 34.87
CA MET A 168 -7.46 0.89 35.48
C MET A 168 -7.85 1.81 36.63
N GLY A 169 -8.89 2.62 36.47
CA GLY A 169 -9.43 3.47 37.55
C GLY A 169 -9.92 2.67 38.74
N LYS A 170 -10.58 1.53 38.51
CA LYS A 170 -11.01 0.64 39.61
C LYS A 170 -9.81 0.02 40.34
N ILE A 171 -8.78 -0.42 39.62
CA ILE A 171 -7.56 -0.96 40.21
C ILE A 171 -6.86 0.08 41.11
N GLU A 172 -6.78 1.32 40.64
CA GLU A 172 -6.16 2.41 41.38
C GLU A 172 -6.95 2.74 42.67
N TYR A 173 -8.27 2.80 42.56
CA TYR A 173 -9.15 2.97 43.73
C TYR A 173 -8.94 1.86 44.77
N LEU A 174 -8.91 0.59 44.38
CA LEU A 174 -8.70 -0.53 45.30
C LEU A 174 -7.33 -0.45 46.02
N LYS A 175 -6.25 -0.11 45.26
CA LYS A 175 -4.92 0.07 45.84
C LYS A 175 -4.82 1.19 46.88
N THR A 176 -5.64 2.22 46.75
CA THR A 176 -5.69 3.35 47.70
C THR A 176 -6.58 3.06 48.89
N SER A 177 -7.57 2.17 48.76
CA SER A 177 -8.51 1.77 49.84
C SER A 177 -7.93 0.70 50.80
N GLU A 178 -6.83 0.03 50.41
CA GLU A 178 -6.14 -0.96 51.25
C GLU A 178 -4.98 -0.36 52.08
N LYS A 179 -4.80 0.95 52.06
CA LYS A 179 -3.86 1.72 52.89
C LYS A 179 -4.58 2.45 54.02
#